data_25689c922e9ad341dc5fb0b97e5c45ce
#
_entry.id   25689c922e9ad341dc5fb0b97e5c45ce
#
_cell.length_a   1.000
_cell.length_b   1.000
_cell.length_c   1.000
_cell.angle_alpha   90.00
_cell.angle_beta   90.00
_cell.angle_gamma   90.00
#
_symmetry.space_group_name_H-M   'P 1'
#
loop_
_entity.id
_entity.type
_entity.pdbx_description
1 polymer ?
#
loop_
_entity_poly.entity_id
_entity_poly.type
_entity_poly.pdbx_seq_one_letter_code
_entity_poly.pdbx_strand_id
1 'polypeptide(L)'
;MQAMIEERGLLDPKQGFPQTNALDLMAYREVFDLDYAMPIQREGGITLSLMTNGGELAWLAQDLLKGSTVDAIKFFNDEYVEIMNRYPGEFVPAANAHALEETCRPVVEEMIRQGAKAIAVASSYGDGADRVFLDSPKAEWLWEFAEANDIVVHIHPPMQSLGHESLMQYRLNEAIGRPFDSTVNGARMIASGVFDRHPKLQVLIVHMGGGLASIVGRLDFCWHLNYDGIKNPPAGRPYTNKRSPIDYFKTNILVDTMGFNAIGVRAAIEMCGVDRVVFGTDFGPVPYGIREHVQIVDEVLPSPAERELVFWKTSNKIFRLGLGETGLIAPTVLPAAA
;
A
#
# COMPACT_ATOMS: atom_id res chain seq x y z
N MET A 1 -15.22 -0.02 -14.13
CA MET A 1 -14.07 -0.62 -14.86
C MET A 1 -14.51 -1.67 -15.87
N GLN A 2 -15.25 -2.72 -15.50
CA GLN A 2 -15.70 -3.75 -16.44
C GLN A 2 -16.48 -3.18 -17.64
N ALA A 3 -17.49 -2.35 -17.40
CA ALA A 3 -18.27 -1.71 -18.45
C ALA A 3 -17.42 -0.87 -19.41
N MET A 4 -16.44 -0.13 -18.88
CA MET A 4 -15.51 0.67 -19.68
C MET A 4 -14.57 -0.19 -20.53
N ILE A 5 -14.11 -1.31 -20.01
CA ILE A 5 -13.26 -2.26 -20.72
C ILE A 5 -14.06 -2.91 -21.85
N GLU A 6 -15.30 -3.33 -21.59
CA GLU A 6 -16.22 -3.90 -22.57
C GLU A 6 -16.61 -2.89 -23.66
N GLU A 7 -16.99 -1.65 -23.28
CA GLU A 7 -17.37 -0.58 -24.21
C GLU A 7 -16.24 -0.19 -25.17
N ARG A 8 -15.00 -0.27 -24.70
CA ARG A 8 -13.82 0.04 -25.52
C ARG A 8 -13.24 -1.17 -26.28
N GLY A 9 -13.87 -2.34 -26.18
CA GLY A 9 -13.43 -3.55 -26.85
C GLY A 9 -12.05 -4.06 -26.37
N LEU A 10 -11.69 -3.72 -25.12
CA LEU A 10 -10.42 -4.16 -24.52
C LEU A 10 -10.52 -5.56 -23.93
N LEU A 11 -11.73 -6.12 -23.83
CA LEU A 11 -11.97 -7.54 -23.52
C LEU A 11 -12.23 -8.31 -24.79
N ASP A 12 -11.43 -9.34 -25.06
CA ASP A 12 -11.80 -10.39 -25.97
C ASP A 12 -12.50 -11.51 -25.18
N PRO A 13 -13.83 -11.71 -25.37
CA PRO A 13 -14.57 -12.75 -24.64
C PRO A 13 -14.04 -14.17 -24.87
N LYS A 14 -13.23 -14.39 -25.92
CA LYS A 14 -12.63 -15.68 -26.25
C LYS A 14 -11.27 -15.89 -25.66
N GLN A 15 -10.56 -14.81 -25.34
CA GLN A 15 -9.19 -14.84 -24.78
C GLN A 15 -9.13 -14.43 -23.29
N GLY A 16 -10.27 -14.02 -22.73
CA GLY A 16 -10.40 -13.65 -21.32
C GLY A 16 -9.93 -12.25 -20.98
N PHE A 17 -8.84 -11.70 -21.58
CA PHE A 17 -8.33 -10.37 -21.28
C PHE A 17 -7.35 -9.85 -22.33
N PRO A 18 -7.25 -8.50 -22.53
CA PRO A 18 -6.25 -7.92 -23.42
C PRO A 18 -4.84 -8.22 -22.90
N GLN A 19 -3.97 -8.61 -23.81
CA GLN A 19 -2.56 -8.93 -23.53
C GLN A 19 -1.72 -7.67 -23.34
N THR A 20 -2.01 -6.87 -22.30
CA THR A 20 -1.12 -5.79 -21.90
C THR A 20 -0.63 -6.09 -20.48
N ASN A 21 0.64 -5.81 -20.19
CA ASN A 21 1.27 -6.11 -18.90
C ASN A 21 0.50 -5.59 -17.66
N ALA A 22 -0.26 -4.51 -17.82
CA ALA A 22 -1.12 -3.97 -16.77
C ALA A 22 -2.41 -4.79 -16.56
N LEU A 23 -2.80 -5.61 -17.52
CA LEU A 23 -4.05 -6.37 -17.54
C LEU A 23 -3.87 -7.85 -17.18
N ASP A 24 -2.63 -8.32 -17.02
CA ASP A 24 -2.36 -9.66 -16.48
C ASP A 24 -2.93 -9.83 -15.06
N LEU A 25 -3.03 -8.75 -14.29
CA LEU A 25 -3.71 -8.73 -12.99
C LEU A 25 -5.21 -8.97 -13.09
N MET A 26 -5.84 -8.59 -14.19
CA MET A 26 -7.27 -8.83 -14.45
C MET A 26 -7.57 -10.25 -14.93
N ALA A 27 -6.56 -11.12 -14.99
CA ALA A 27 -6.75 -12.55 -15.28
C ALA A 27 -7.51 -13.26 -14.16
N TYR A 28 -7.59 -12.65 -12.97
CA TYR A 28 -8.29 -13.22 -11.83
C TYR A 28 -9.67 -12.57 -11.66
N ARG A 29 -10.69 -13.42 -11.63
CA ARG A 29 -12.09 -13.00 -11.48
C ARG A 29 -12.31 -12.19 -10.21
N GLU A 30 -11.57 -12.46 -9.17
CA GLU A 30 -11.58 -11.79 -7.87
C GLU A 30 -11.29 -10.29 -7.95
N VAL A 31 -10.57 -9.83 -8.98
CA VAL A 31 -10.20 -8.41 -9.16
C VAL A 31 -11.39 -7.56 -9.65
N PHE A 32 -12.29 -8.13 -10.45
CA PHE A 32 -13.34 -7.36 -11.12
C PHE A 32 -14.77 -7.83 -10.81
N ASP A 33 -14.95 -9.03 -10.27
CA ASP A 33 -16.27 -9.58 -9.92
C ASP A 33 -16.40 -9.70 -8.39
N LEU A 34 -16.85 -8.63 -7.75
CA LEU A 34 -17.00 -8.59 -6.30
C LEU A 34 -18.07 -9.55 -5.79
N ASP A 35 -19.10 -9.87 -6.57
CA ASP A 35 -20.10 -10.87 -6.17
C ASP A 35 -19.50 -12.27 -6.07
N TYR A 36 -18.46 -12.53 -6.87
CA TYR A 36 -17.65 -13.74 -6.77
C TYR A 36 -16.62 -13.66 -5.63
N ALA A 37 -15.95 -12.52 -5.47
CA ALA A 37 -14.86 -12.32 -4.53
C ALA A 37 -15.31 -12.27 -3.05
N MET A 38 -16.46 -11.62 -2.77
CA MET A 38 -16.93 -11.40 -1.41
C MET A 38 -17.22 -12.67 -0.62
N PRO A 39 -17.86 -13.71 -1.17
CA PRO A 39 -18.02 -14.99 -0.47
C PRO A 39 -16.68 -15.60 -0.05
N ILE A 40 -15.65 -15.53 -0.90
CA ILE A 40 -14.31 -16.06 -0.62
C ILE A 40 -13.68 -15.30 0.55
N GLN A 41 -13.76 -13.97 0.57
CA GLN A 41 -13.26 -13.16 1.68
C GLN A 41 -13.96 -13.51 3.01
N ARG A 42 -15.28 -13.56 3.01
CA ARG A 42 -16.07 -13.91 4.21
C ARG A 42 -15.75 -15.33 4.72
N GLU A 43 -15.62 -16.31 3.82
CA GLU A 43 -15.22 -17.68 4.17
C GLU A 43 -13.78 -17.73 4.71
N GLY A 44 -12.90 -16.87 4.22
CA GLY A 44 -11.55 -16.68 4.75
C GLY A 44 -11.49 -15.97 6.11
N GLY A 45 -12.62 -15.45 6.61
CA GLY A 45 -12.72 -14.74 7.90
C GLY A 45 -12.50 -13.24 7.81
N ILE A 46 -12.45 -12.65 6.61
CA ILE A 46 -12.33 -11.21 6.43
C ILE A 46 -13.69 -10.55 6.66
N THR A 47 -13.74 -9.64 7.61
CA THR A 47 -14.97 -8.90 7.97
C THR A 47 -14.95 -7.46 7.45
N LEU A 48 -13.77 -6.88 7.27
CA LEU A 48 -13.57 -5.54 6.75
C LEU A 48 -12.28 -5.46 5.97
N SER A 49 -12.32 -4.94 4.75
CA SER A 49 -11.17 -4.77 3.88
C SER A 49 -10.86 -3.30 3.62
N LEU A 50 -9.61 -2.90 3.77
CA LEU A 50 -9.11 -1.64 3.23
C LEU A 50 -8.90 -1.83 1.71
N MET A 51 -9.72 -1.14 0.90
CA MET A 51 -9.57 -1.15 -0.55
C MET A 51 -8.45 -0.23 -0.99
N THR A 52 -7.53 -0.78 -1.74
CA THR A 52 -6.46 -0.02 -2.41
C THR A 52 -6.29 -0.56 -3.82
N ASN A 53 -5.80 0.26 -4.73
CA ASN A 53 -5.41 -0.16 -6.07
C ASN A 53 -3.90 0.04 -6.34
N GLY A 54 -3.14 0.30 -5.28
CA GLY A 54 -1.70 0.48 -5.37
C GLY A 54 -1.24 1.74 -6.10
N GLY A 55 -2.15 2.66 -6.47
CA GLY A 55 -1.82 3.85 -7.26
C GLY A 55 -1.53 3.56 -8.75
N GLU A 56 -1.53 2.30 -9.16
CA GLU A 56 -1.20 1.85 -10.51
C GLU A 56 -2.32 2.14 -11.50
N LEU A 57 -3.56 2.00 -11.05
CA LEU A 57 -4.72 2.18 -11.92
C LEU A 57 -4.87 3.64 -12.38
N ALA A 58 -4.36 4.62 -11.63
CA ALA A 58 -4.34 5.99 -12.07
C ALA A 58 -3.53 6.16 -13.37
N TRP A 59 -2.41 5.44 -13.48
CA TRP A 59 -1.59 5.42 -14.70
C TRP A 59 -2.30 4.70 -15.87
N LEU A 60 -2.84 3.52 -15.61
CA LEU A 60 -3.61 2.77 -16.59
C LEU A 60 -4.83 3.57 -17.09
N ALA A 61 -5.48 4.29 -16.20
CA ALA A 61 -6.63 5.10 -16.54
C ALA A 61 -6.28 6.36 -17.33
N GLN A 62 -5.10 6.96 -17.18
CA GLN A 62 -4.66 8.06 -18.05
C GLN A 62 -4.66 7.62 -19.52
N ASP A 63 -4.08 6.47 -19.80
CA ASP A 63 -4.05 5.94 -21.16
C ASP A 63 -5.43 5.56 -21.69
N LEU A 64 -6.25 4.93 -20.83
CA LEU A 64 -7.59 4.48 -21.19
C LEU A 64 -8.60 5.62 -21.31
N LEU A 65 -8.58 6.57 -20.37
CA LEU A 65 -9.54 7.67 -20.32
C LEU A 65 -9.12 8.84 -21.19
N LYS A 66 -7.87 8.90 -21.64
CA LYS A 66 -7.26 10.04 -22.33
C LYS A 66 -7.48 11.35 -21.58
N GLY A 67 -7.52 11.26 -20.25
CA GLY A 67 -7.75 12.33 -19.32
C GLY A 67 -6.48 12.75 -18.57
N SER A 68 -6.65 13.66 -17.61
CA SER A 68 -5.58 14.01 -16.67
C SER A 68 -5.43 12.92 -15.58
N THR A 69 -4.30 12.93 -14.85
CA THR A 69 -4.10 12.10 -13.65
C THR A 69 -5.24 12.29 -12.65
N VAL A 70 -5.71 13.54 -12.48
CA VAL A 70 -6.80 13.89 -11.56
C VAL A 70 -8.11 13.24 -11.97
N ASP A 71 -8.45 13.24 -13.28
CA ASP A 71 -9.66 12.58 -13.79
C ASP A 71 -9.62 11.08 -13.56
N ALA A 72 -8.46 10.45 -13.77
CA ALA A 72 -8.27 9.04 -13.54
C ALA A 72 -8.43 8.67 -12.06
N ILE A 73 -7.80 9.43 -11.16
CA ILE A 73 -7.90 9.25 -9.72
C ILE A 73 -9.35 9.43 -9.26
N LYS A 74 -10.02 10.47 -9.75
CA LYS A 74 -11.44 10.71 -9.43
C LYS A 74 -12.31 9.54 -9.85
N PHE A 75 -12.12 9.01 -11.05
CA PHE A 75 -12.87 7.85 -11.55
C PHE A 75 -12.77 6.66 -10.58
N PHE A 76 -11.57 6.28 -10.14
CA PHE A 76 -11.42 5.16 -9.21
C PHE A 76 -11.93 5.46 -7.80
N ASN A 77 -11.83 6.68 -7.35
CA ASN A 77 -12.41 7.07 -6.07
C ASN A 77 -13.94 6.99 -6.09
N ASP A 78 -14.58 7.42 -7.19
CA ASP A 78 -16.03 7.30 -7.38
C ASP A 78 -16.47 5.82 -7.41
N GLU A 79 -15.72 4.92 -8.07
CA GLU A 79 -15.96 3.46 -8.06
C GLU A 79 -15.92 2.89 -6.63
N TYR A 80 -14.98 3.35 -5.79
CA TYR A 80 -14.90 2.90 -4.40
C TYR A 80 -16.11 3.33 -3.57
N VAL A 81 -16.66 4.51 -3.83
CA VAL A 81 -17.90 4.96 -3.20
C VAL A 81 -19.08 4.06 -3.59
N GLU A 82 -19.17 3.67 -4.86
CA GLU A 82 -20.19 2.73 -5.33
C GLU A 82 -20.05 1.35 -4.67
N ILE A 83 -18.81 0.85 -4.53
CA ILE A 83 -18.55 -0.42 -3.85
C ILE A 83 -18.94 -0.34 -2.37
N MET A 84 -18.62 0.72 -1.66
CA MET A 84 -19.03 0.89 -0.26
C MET A 84 -20.55 0.91 -0.10
N ASN A 85 -21.27 1.53 -1.04
CA ASN A 85 -22.73 1.56 -1.04
C ASN A 85 -23.33 0.18 -1.32
N ARG A 86 -22.69 -0.62 -2.15
CA ARG A 86 -23.13 -1.98 -2.50
C ARG A 86 -22.86 -3.00 -1.40
N TYR A 87 -21.74 -2.83 -0.66
CA TYR A 87 -21.29 -3.73 0.40
C TYR A 87 -21.06 -2.96 1.72
N PRO A 88 -22.13 -2.43 2.33
CA PRO A 88 -22.01 -1.56 3.49
C PRO A 88 -21.37 -2.28 4.68
N GLY A 89 -20.32 -1.67 5.24
CA GLY A 89 -19.60 -2.19 6.39
C GLY A 89 -18.56 -3.28 6.09
N GLU A 90 -18.36 -3.65 4.82
CA GLU A 90 -17.37 -4.65 4.43
C GLU A 90 -16.10 -4.03 3.81
N PHE A 91 -16.19 -2.76 3.40
CA PHE A 91 -15.08 -2.03 2.82
C PHE A 91 -14.88 -0.65 3.45
N VAL A 92 -13.61 -0.27 3.57
CA VAL A 92 -13.18 1.11 3.74
C VAL A 92 -12.17 1.43 2.62
N PRO A 93 -12.32 2.56 1.91
CA PRO A 93 -11.41 2.89 0.83
C PRO A 93 -10.15 3.60 1.34
N ALA A 94 -9.07 3.45 0.58
CA ALA A 94 -8.01 4.43 0.55
C ALA A 94 -8.28 5.43 -0.59
N ALA A 95 -8.10 6.73 -0.33
CA ALA A 95 -8.15 7.75 -1.37
C ALA A 95 -6.97 7.55 -2.31
N ASN A 96 -7.23 7.33 -3.60
CA ASN A 96 -6.14 7.26 -4.57
C ASN A 96 -5.53 8.64 -4.79
N ALA A 97 -4.22 8.70 -4.94
CA ALA A 97 -3.48 9.93 -5.21
C ALA A 97 -2.25 9.68 -6.07
N HIS A 98 -1.81 10.71 -6.79
CA HIS A 98 -0.47 10.77 -7.38
C HIS A 98 0.42 11.61 -6.46
N ALA A 99 1.36 10.98 -5.77
CA ALA A 99 2.13 11.63 -4.71
C ALA A 99 2.93 12.86 -5.18
N LEU A 100 3.33 12.90 -6.45
CA LEU A 100 4.14 13.99 -7.02
C LEU A 100 3.31 15.11 -7.64
N GLU A 101 1.96 15.02 -7.60
CA GLU A 101 1.04 15.98 -8.21
C GLU A 101 0.07 16.53 -7.16
N GLU A 102 0.37 17.71 -6.60
CA GLU A 102 -0.49 18.37 -5.62
C GLU A 102 -1.89 18.71 -6.18
N THR A 103 -2.04 18.77 -7.49
CA THR A 103 -3.33 18.93 -8.17
C THR A 103 -4.36 17.85 -7.81
N CYS A 104 -3.91 16.72 -7.29
CA CYS A 104 -4.76 15.63 -6.79
C CYS A 104 -5.39 15.96 -5.42
N ARG A 105 -4.88 16.94 -4.67
CA ARG A 105 -5.30 17.23 -3.30
C ARG A 105 -6.81 17.40 -3.13
N PRO A 106 -7.54 18.18 -3.95
CA PRO A 106 -8.99 18.33 -3.78
C PRO A 106 -9.77 17.02 -3.91
N VAL A 107 -9.32 16.11 -4.78
CA VAL A 107 -9.96 14.80 -4.98
C VAL A 107 -9.70 13.88 -3.79
N VAL A 108 -8.50 13.95 -3.22
CA VAL A 108 -8.14 13.23 -1.99
C VAL A 108 -8.97 13.74 -0.80
N GLU A 109 -9.08 15.05 -0.63
CA GLU A 109 -9.89 15.68 0.42
C GLU A 109 -11.36 15.27 0.33
N GLU A 110 -11.91 15.23 -0.89
CA GLU A 110 -13.28 14.75 -1.12
C GLU A 110 -13.44 13.30 -0.69
N MET A 111 -12.52 12.42 -1.11
CA MET A 111 -12.60 10.99 -0.78
C MET A 111 -12.50 10.73 0.73
N ILE A 112 -11.68 11.53 1.45
CA ILE A 112 -11.60 11.46 2.91
C ILE A 112 -12.93 11.89 3.56
N ARG A 113 -13.58 12.94 3.04
CA ARG A 113 -14.92 13.34 3.51
C ARG A 113 -15.97 12.25 3.28
N GLN A 114 -15.82 11.47 2.23
CA GLN A 114 -16.66 10.31 1.90
C GLN A 114 -16.30 9.05 2.68
N GLY A 115 -15.30 9.08 3.55
CA GLY A 115 -15.01 7.99 4.48
C GLY A 115 -13.69 7.25 4.25
N ALA A 116 -12.85 7.69 3.33
CA ALA A 116 -11.53 7.08 3.16
C ALA A 116 -10.70 7.16 4.46
N LYS A 117 -9.98 6.07 4.74
CA LYS A 117 -9.20 5.90 5.97
C LYS A 117 -7.69 5.86 5.73
N ALA A 118 -7.27 5.91 4.50
CA ALA A 118 -5.87 5.99 4.07
C ALA A 118 -5.77 6.77 2.76
N ILE A 119 -4.54 7.11 2.37
CA ILE A 119 -4.23 7.61 1.01
C ILE A 119 -3.34 6.57 0.33
N ALA A 120 -3.72 6.11 -0.86
CA ALA A 120 -2.96 5.11 -1.61
C ALA A 120 -2.12 5.78 -2.71
N VAL A 121 -0.82 5.48 -2.73
CA VAL A 121 0.15 6.01 -3.69
C VAL A 121 1.12 4.94 -4.17
N ALA A 122 1.72 5.14 -5.34
CA ALA A 122 2.83 4.32 -5.79
C ALA A 122 4.14 4.68 -5.05
N SER A 123 5.03 3.69 -4.85
CA SER A 123 6.35 3.90 -4.23
C SER A 123 7.30 4.69 -5.13
N SER A 124 7.07 4.67 -6.46
CA SER A 124 7.83 5.43 -7.43
C SER A 124 7.01 5.72 -8.68
N TYR A 125 7.45 6.69 -9.46
CA TYR A 125 6.80 7.16 -10.68
C TYR A 125 7.81 7.33 -11.80
N GLY A 126 7.40 7.12 -13.05
CA GLY A 126 8.27 7.21 -14.20
C GLY A 126 9.09 5.94 -14.42
N ASP A 127 10.02 6.00 -15.36
CA ASP A 127 10.73 4.84 -15.86
C ASP A 127 12.24 5.09 -16.00
N GLY A 128 13.04 4.03 -15.99
CA GLY A 128 14.47 4.09 -16.21
C GLY A 128 15.16 5.14 -15.31
N ALA A 129 15.94 6.03 -15.94
CA ALA A 129 16.68 7.09 -15.26
C ALA A 129 15.78 8.25 -14.77
N ASP A 130 14.59 8.40 -15.31
CA ASP A 130 13.64 9.46 -14.96
C ASP A 130 12.72 9.06 -13.78
N ARG A 131 12.92 7.87 -13.22
CA ARG A 131 12.16 7.39 -12.06
C ARG A 131 12.34 8.28 -10.84
N VAL A 132 11.23 8.68 -10.25
CA VAL A 132 11.16 9.55 -9.09
C VAL A 132 10.52 8.79 -7.92
N PHE A 133 11.21 8.79 -6.78
CA PHE A 133 10.73 8.21 -5.52
C PHE A 133 10.11 9.25 -4.60
N LEU A 134 9.50 8.82 -3.52
CA LEU A 134 8.73 9.65 -2.60
C LEU A 134 9.57 10.53 -1.66
N ASP A 135 10.90 10.46 -1.74
CA ASP A 135 11.82 11.44 -1.14
C ASP A 135 11.91 12.75 -1.95
N SER A 136 11.22 12.82 -3.09
CA SER A 136 11.15 14.03 -3.92
C SER A 136 10.44 15.19 -3.20
N PRO A 137 10.94 16.42 -3.33
CA PRO A 137 10.23 17.60 -2.83
C PRO A 137 8.81 17.76 -3.40
N LYS A 138 8.51 17.15 -4.55
CA LYS A 138 7.16 17.16 -5.12
C LYS A 138 6.14 16.39 -4.28
N ALA A 139 6.58 15.47 -3.42
CA ALA A 139 5.71 14.70 -2.52
C ALA A 139 5.46 15.41 -1.18
N GLU A 140 6.07 16.57 -0.91
CA GLU A 140 5.99 17.25 0.39
C GLU A 140 4.55 17.60 0.76
N TRP A 141 3.72 18.05 -0.19
CA TRP A 141 2.31 18.34 0.02
C TRP A 141 1.53 17.15 0.63
N LEU A 142 1.89 15.93 0.20
CA LEU A 142 1.23 14.71 0.68
C LEU A 142 1.60 14.43 2.12
N TRP A 143 2.87 14.61 2.48
CA TRP A 143 3.34 14.41 3.86
C TRP A 143 2.75 15.42 4.81
N GLU A 144 2.76 16.70 4.45
CA GLU A 144 2.10 17.77 5.20
C GLU A 144 0.61 17.49 5.39
N PHE A 145 -0.08 17.11 4.31
CA PHE A 145 -1.49 16.82 4.34
C PHE A 145 -1.81 15.58 5.20
N ALA A 146 -1.09 14.49 5.02
CA ALA A 146 -1.30 13.25 5.75
C ALA A 146 -1.05 13.43 7.26
N GLU A 147 0.05 14.10 7.63
CA GLU A 147 0.38 14.40 9.03
C GLU A 147 -0.65 15.32 9.67
N ALA A 148 -1.06 16.40 9.00
CA ALA A 148 -2.04 17.35 9.51
C ALA A 148 -3.42 16.75 9.75
N ASN A 149 -3.82 15.76 8.96
CA ASN A 149 -5.10 15.07 9.07
C ASN A 149 -5.00 13.73 9.81
N ASP A 150 -3.80 13.35 10.26
CA ASP A 150 -3.50 12.08 10.93
C ASP A 150 -4.04 10.87 10.11
N ILE A 151 -3.69 10.85 8.83
CA ILE A 151 -4.08 9.83 7.85
C ILE A 151 -2.86 9.02 7.43
N VAL A 152 -3.00 7.69 7.40
CA VAL A 152 -1.95 6.77 6.95
C VAL A 152 -1.79 6.85 5.44
N VAL A 153 -0.56 6.92 4.96
CA VAL A 153 -0.26 6.76 3.54
C VAL A 153 0.12 5.31 3.25
N HIS A 154 -0.69 4.65 2.44
CA HIS A 154 -0.47 3.30 1.94
C HIS A 154 0.38 3.37 0.68
N ILE A 155 1.56 2.77 0.72
CA ILE A 155 2.57 2.82 -0.35
C ILE A 155 2.70 1.44 -0.98
N HIS A 156 2.39 1.35 -2.26
CA HIS A 156 2.44 0.13 -3.04
C HIS A 156 3.42 0.25 -4.22
N PRO A 157 4.20 -0.78 -4.57
CA PRO A 157 5.11 -0.72 -5.71
C PRO A 157 4.35 -0.65 -7.04
N PRO A 158 4.84 0.10 -8.03
CA PRO A 158 4.23 0.15 -9.36
C PRO A 158 4.41 -1.18 -10.11
N MET A 159 3.57 -1.41 -11.14
CA MET A 159 3.68 -2.58 -12.02
C MET A 159 5.05 -2.64 -12.72
N GLN A 160 5.49 -1.49 -13.23
CA GLN A 160 6.83 -1.32 -13.77
C GLN A 160 7.76 -0.83 -12.68
N SER A 161 8.25 -1.77 -11.87
CA SER A 161 9.14 -1.48 -10.75
C SER A 161 10.54 -1.07 -11.19
N LEU A 162 11.36 -0.63 -10.25
CA LEU A 162 12.76 -0.30 -10.51
C LEU A 162 13.51 -1.49 -11.13
N GLY A 163 14.09 -1.29 -12.31
CA GLY A 163 14.86 -2.30 -13.04
C GLY A 163 14.01 -3.38 -13.73
N HIS A 164 12.70 -3.12 -13.92
CA HIS A 164 11.77 -4.09 -14.50
C HIS A 164 12.23 -4.64 -15.86
N GLU A 165 12.93 -3.84 -16.68
CA GLU A 165 13.43 -4.25 -17.99
C GLU A 165 14.34 -5.48 -17.91
N SER A 166 15.08 -5.63 -16.83
CA SER A 166 15.94 -6.78 -16.55
C SER A 166 15.21 -7.94 -15.86
N LEU A 167 13.97 -7.74 -15.48
CA LEU A 167 13.19 -8.66 -14.64
C LEU A 167 11.94 -9.23 -15.35
N MET A 168 11.84 -9.06 -16.67
CA MET A 168 10.66 -9.48 -17.44
C MET A 168 10.51 -11.01 -17.56
N GLN A 169 11.59 -11.78 -17.35
CA GLN A 169 11.55 -13.24 -17.41
C GLN A 169 11.32 -13.83 -16.01
N TYR A 170 10.77 -15.04 -15.97
CA TYR A 170 10.56 -15.83 -14.73
C TYR A 170 9.70 -15.13 -13.67
N ARG A 171 8.87 -14.17 -14.07
CA ARG A 171 8.08 -13.34 -13.14
C ARG A 171 8.93 -12.60 -12.09
N LEU A 172 10.18 -12.28 -12.41
CA LEU A 172 11.10 -11.65 -11.48
C LEU A 172 10.70 -10.21 -11.13
N ASN A 173 9.95 -9.53 -12.03
CA ASN A 173 9.42 -8.21 -11.70
C ASN A 173 8.46 -8.27 -10.49
N GLU A 174 7.61 -9.29 -10.42
CA GLU A 174 6.72 -9.52 -9.28
C GLU A 174 7.49 -10.02 -8.05
N ALA A 175 8.37 -11.01 -8.25
CA ALA A 175 9.06 -11.67 -7.14
C ALA A 175 10.17 -10.82 -6.50
N ILE A 176 10.84 -9.97 -7.28
CA ILE A 176 12.02 -9.18 -6.85
C ILE A 176 11.80 -7.69 -7.10
N GLY A 177 11.39 -7.31 -8.31
CA GLY A 177 11.34 -5.91 -8.73
C GLY A 177 10.42 -5.07 -7.87
N ARG A 178 9.19 -5.52 -7.66
CA ARG A 178 8.19 -4.81 -6.85
C ARG A 178 8.62 -4.69 -5.38
N PRO A 179 9.01 -5.77 -4.66
CA PRO A 179 9.58 -5.63 -3.33
C PRO A 179 10.85 -4.75 -3.28
N PHE A 180 11.68 -4.80 -4.32
CA PHE A 180 12.88 -3.99 -4.39
C PHE A 180 12.57 -2.49 -4.56
N ASP A 181 11.58 -2.14 -5.37
CA ASP A 181 11.10 -0.75 -5.51
C ASP A 181 10.64 -0.18 -4.16
N SER A 182 9.80 -0.92 -3.43
CA SER A 182 9.37 -0.57 -2.06
C SER A 182 10.56 -0.42 -1.09
N THR A 183 11.55 -1.30 -1.20
CA THR A 183 12.77 -1.27 -0.39
C THR A 183 13.56 0.01 -0.62
N VAL A 184 13.80 0.34 -1.89
CA VAL A 184 14.53 1.56 -2.27
C VAL A 184 13.78 2.80 -1.84
N ASN A 185 12.46 2.84 -2.07
CA ASN A 185 11.62 3.96 -1.64
C ASN A 185 11.68 4.18 -0.12
N GLY A 186 11.44 3.14 0.68
CA GLY A 186 11.48 3.25 2.13
C GLY A 186 12.84 3.70 2.66
N ALA A 187 13.93 3.15 2.12
CA ALA A 187 15.29 3.55 2.44
C ALA A 187 15.55 5.03 2.09
N ARG A 188 15.08 5.52 0.94
CA ARG A 188 15.20 6.92 0.50
C ARG A 188 14.39 7.86 1.39
N MET A 189 13.16 7.51 1.76
CA MET A 189 12.33 8.31 2.67
C MET A 189 13.01 8.47 4.04
N ILE A 190 13.62 7.42 4.57
CA ILE A 190 14.41 7.48 5.80
C ILE A 190 15.62 8.40 5.58
N ALA A 191 16.48 8.09 4.61
CA ALA A 191 17.76 8.77 4.39
C ALA A 191 17.61 10.27 4.09
N SER A 192 16.51 10.67 3.43
CA SER A 192 16.20 12.07 3.11
C SER A 192 15.52 12.83 4.26
N GLY A 193 15.27 12.18 5.41
CA GLY A 193 14.71 12.81 6.59
C GLY A 193 13.22 13.20 6.46
N VAL A 194 12.44 12.52 5.60
CA VAL A 194 10.97 12.74 5.51
C VAL A 194 10.34 12.65 6.89
N PHE A 195 10.64 11.59 7.64
CA PHE A 195 10.05 11.36 8.97
C PHE A 195 10.58 12.29 10.07
N ASP A 196 11.66 12.99 9.84
CA ASP A 196 12.14 14.03 10.76
C ASP A 196 11.49 15.38 10.51
N ARG A 197 11.08 15.64 9.27
CA ARG A 197 10.25 16.80 8.93
C ARG A 197 8.79 16.58 9.33
N HIS A 198 8.32 15.33 9.22
CA HIS A 198 6.95 14.90 9.54
C HIS A 198 6.94 13.80 10.62
N PRO A 199 7.22 14.15 11.88
CA PRO A 199 7.44 13.15 12.95
C PRO A 199 6.21 12.35 13.33
N LYS A 200 5.00 12.84 13.01
CA LYS A 200 3.74 12.12 13.25
C LYS A 200 3.24 11.34 12.03
N LEU A 201 3.85 11.54 10.87
CA LEU A 201 3.48 10.84 9.64
C LEU A 201 3.54 9.32 9.87
N GLN A 202 2.49 8.64 9.44
CA GLN A 202 2.39 7.18 9.43
C GLN A 202 2.33 6.69 7.99
N VAL A 203 3.19 5.75 7.61
CA VAL A 203 3.16 5.11 6.30
C VAL A 203 3.05 3.60 6.46
N LEU A 204 2.27 2.96 5.59
CA LEU A 204 2.23 1.51 5.45
C LEU A 204 2.94 1.15 4.14
N ILE A 205 4.10 0.51 4.25
CA ILE A 205 4.83 -0.04 3.11
C ILE A 205 4.45 -1.51 2.99
N VAL A 206 3.74 -1.87 1.93
CA VAL A 206 3.21 -3.23 1.74
C VAL A 206 4.29 -4.27 1.45
N HIS A 207 3.88 -5.53 1.37
CA HIS A 207 4.76 -6.68 1.11
C HIS A 207 5.89 -6.78 2.14
N MET A 208 5.52 -6.69 3.43
CA MET A 208 6.46 -6.70 4.57
C MET A 208 7.51 -5.57 4.51
N GLY A 209 7.21 -4.47 3.83
CA GLY A 209 8.19 -3.41 3.56
C GLY A 209 9.23 -3.79 2.49
N GLY A 210 8.89 -4.75 1.60
CA GLY A 210 9.84 -5.28 0.63
C GLY A 210 10.99 -6.05 1.28
N GLY A 211 12.23 -5.70 0.96
CA GLY A 211 13.44 -6.30 1.54
C GLY A 211 14.03 -5.53 2.71
N LEU A 212 13.32 -4.53 3.27
CA LEU A 212 13.86 -3.64 4.30
C LEU A 212 14.34 -4.38 5.55
N ALA A 213 13.62 -5.41 5.99
CA ALA A 213 14.02 -6.21 7.15
C ALA A 213 15.40 -6.88 6.96
N SER A 214 15.72 -7.30 5.74
CA SER A 214 17.00 -7.92 5.41
C SER A 214 18.17 -6.94 5.34
N ILE A 215 17.91 -5.65 5.08
CA ILE A 215 18.95 -4.65 4.83
C ILE A 215 19.03 -3.54 5.87
N VAL A 216 18.11 -3.49 6.85
CA VAL A 216 18.04 -2.38 7.83
C VAL A 216 19.36 -2.18 8.59
N GLY A 217 20.03 -3.26 8.98
CA GLY A 217 21.34 -3.19 9.61
C GLY A 217 22.42 -2.61 8.68
N ARG A 218 22.29 -2.82 7.37
CA ARG A 218 23.18 -2.24 6.38
C ARG A 218 22.90 -0.75 6.16
N LEU A 219 21.63 -0.35 6.20
CA LEU A 219 21.24 1.06 6.17
C LEU A 219 21.80 1.80 7.39
N ASP A 220 21.67 1.21 8.56
CA ASP A 220 22.20 1.75 9.81
C ASP A 220 23.72 1.92 9.76
N PHE A 221 24.42 0.89 9.31
CA PHE A 221 25.88 0.97 9.09
C PHE A 221 26.26 2.11 8.14
N CYS A 222 25.59 2.23 7.00
CA CYS A 222 25.86 3.32 6.05
C CYS A 222 25.57 4.71 6.62
N TRP A 223 24.52 4.82 7.44
CA TRP A 223 24.17 6.06 8.13
C TRP A 223 25.27 6.46 9.14
N HIS A 224 25.78 5.52 9.94
CA HIS A 224 26.90 5.76 10.86
C HIS A 224 28.16 6.21 10.12
N LEU A 225 28.49 5.59 9.00
CA LEU A 225 29.62 6.03 8.17
C LEU A 225 29.48 7.49 7.71
N ASN A 226 28.26 7.92 7.40
CA ASN A 226 27.99 9.31 7.01
C ASN A 226 28.18 10.29 8.18
N TYR A 227 27.84 9.89 9.41
CA TYR A 227 27.98 10.72 10.62
C TYR A 227 29.40 10.77 11.17
N ASP A 228 30.17 9.69 11.11
CA ASP A 228 31.51 9.57 11.68
C ASP A 228 32.57 10.29 10.86
N GLY A 229 32.18 11.22 9.98
CA GLY A 229 33.11 12.10 9.26
C GLY A 229 33.90 11.43 8.15
N ILE A 230 33.51 10.25 7.70
CA ILE A 230 33.97 9.70 6.43
C ILE A 230 33.42 10.61 5.34
N LYS A 231 34.32 11.52 4.94
CA LYS A 231 34.01 12.60 4.03
C LYS A 231 33.62 12.07 2.66
N ASN A 232 32.40 12.41 2.30
CA ASN A 232 31.76 12.24 1.00
C ASN A 232 31.48 10.81 0.60
N PRO A 233 30.21 10.39 0.57
CA PRO A 233 29.84 9.33 -0.33
C PRO A 233 30.35 9.75 -1.73
N PRO A 234 30.99 8.85 -2.47
CA PRO A 234 31.59 9.16 -3.78
C PRO A 234 30.59 9.67 -4.81
N ALA A 235 29.29 9.56 -4.56
CA ALA A 235 28.24 10.16 -5.37
C ALA A 235 26.93 10.27 -4.55
N GLY A 236 26.16 11.34 -4.77
CA GLY A 236 24.79 11.47 -4.29
C GLY A 236 24.60 12.36 -3.08
N ARG A 237 23.38 12.33 -2.55
CA ARG A 237 22.98 13.13 -1.39
C ARG A 237 23.43 12.45 -0.11
N PRO A 238 23.91 13.20 0.91
CA PRO A 238 24.20 12.65 2.22
C PRO A 238 22.90 12.23 2.92
N TYR A 239 23.02 11.34 3.91
CA TYR A 239 21.95 11.08 4.85
C TYR A 239 21.60 12.35 5.64
N THR A 240 20.32 12.66 5.77
CA THR A 240 19.85 13.83 6.51
C THR A 240 18.95 13.46 7.69
N ASN A 241 18.66 12.17 7.86
CA ASN A 241 17.89 11.64 8.99
C ASN A 241 18.66 11.82 10.31
N LYS A 242 17.91 12.09 11.38
CA LYS A 242 18.44 12.42 12.72
C LYS A 242 18.54 11.22 13.65
N ARG A 243 17.84 10.14 13.34
CA ARG A 243 17.78 8.90 14.14
C ARG A 243 18.31 7.74 13.34
N SER A 244 18.70 6.65 14.03
CA SER A 244 19.04 5.40 13.36
C SER A 244 17.91 4.94 12.43
N PRO A 245 18.20 4.43 11.23
CA PRO A 245 17.21 3.89 10.31
C PRO A 245 16.21 2.93 10.94
N ILE A 246 16.62 2.10 11.89
CA ILE A 246 15.75 1.14 12.58
C ILE A 246 14.66 1.82 13.42
N ASP A 247 14.91 3.03 13.95
CA ASP A 247 13.97 3.71 14.85
C ASP A 247 12.68 4.15 14.14
N TYR A 248 12.76 4.41 12.82
CA TYR A 248 11.58 4.81 12.05
C TYR A 248 10.58 3.67 11.87
N PHE A 249 11.05 2.42 11.87
CA PHE A 249 10.18 1.23 11.86
C PHE A 249 9.41 1.05 13.17
N LYS A 250 9.91 1.62 14.28
CA LYS A 250 9.21 1.61 15.57
C LYS A 250 8.21 2.75 15.73
N THR A 251 8.26 3.78 14.88
CA THR A 251 7.47 5.01 15.07
C THR A 251 6.62 5.42 13.88
N ASN A 252 7.16 5.41 12.68
CA ASN A 252 6.54 6.00 11.47
C ASN A 252 6.09 4.97 10.44
N ILE A 253 6.82 3.85 10.33
CA ILE A 253 6.61 2.86 9.28
C ILE A 253 5.83 1.67 9.84
N LEU A 254 4.77 1.28 9.14
CA LEU A 254 4.05 0.04 9.30
C LEU A 254 4.35 -0.85 8.09
N VAL A 255 4.18 -2.16 8.27
CA VAL A 255 4.24 -3.15 7.20
C VAL A 255 3.08 -4.13 7.32
N ASP A 256 2.81 -4.89 6.27
CA ASP A 256 1.80 -5.94 6.27
C ASP A 256 2.41 -7.35 6.45
N THR A 257 1.55 -8.36 6.40
CA THR A 257 1.94 -9.78 6.49
C THR A 257 2.01 -10.47 5.13
N MET A 258 1.90 -9.73 4.03
CA MET A 258 1.87 -10.29 2.68
C MET A 258 3.26 -10.74 2.23
N GLY A 259 3.67 -11.96 2.63
CA GLY A 259 5.03 -12.47 2.44
C GLY A 259 5.13 -13.95 2.06
N PHE A 260 4.01 -14.66 1.90
CA PHE A 260 3.90 -16.06 1.46
C PHE A 260 4.65 -17.09 2.31
N ASN A 261 5.34 -16.71 3.38
CA ASN A 261 6.01 -17.61 4.30
C ASN A 261 6.28 -16.98 5.67
N ALA A 262 6.46 -17.85 6.67
CA ALA A 262 6.69 -17.44 8.06
C ALA A 262 8.04 -16.70 8.28
N ILE A 263 9.05 -16.97 7.47
CA ILE A 263 10.38 -16.37 7.64
C ILE A 263 10.31 -14.85 7.40
N GLY A 264 9.69 -14.43 6.30
CA GLY A 264 9.56 -13.02 5.97
C GLY A 264 8.69 -12.25 6.97
N VAL A 265 7.54 -12.83 7.36
CA VAL A 265 6.63 -12.22 8.34
C VAL A 265 7.32 -12.09 9.71
N ARG A 266 8.08 -13.10 10.15
CA ARG A 266 8.87 -13.03 11.38
C ARG A 266 9.91 -11.92 11.35
N ALA A 267 10.66 -11.79 10.25
CA ALA A 267 11.66 -10.74 10.08
C ALA A 267 11.01 -9.34 10.10
N ALA A 268 9.85 -9.17 9.48
CA ALA A 268 9.10 -7.92 9.53
C ALA A 268 8.65 -7.57 10.95
N ILE A 269 8.13 -8.53 11.71
CA ILE A 269 7.74 -8.34 13.12
C ILE A 269 8.96 -8.00 13.99
N GLU A 270 10.07 -8.67 13.83
CA GLU A 270 11.30 -8.37 14.58
C GLU A 270 11.81 -6.95 14.27
N MET A 271 11.74 -6.53 13.01
CA MET A 271 12.13 -5.18 12.59
C MET A 271 11.21 -4.12 13.17
N CYS A 272 9.89 -4.27 13.01
CA CYS A 272 8.92 -3.21 13.32
C CYS A 272 8.37 -3.28 14.75
N GLY A 273 8.24 -4.48 15.31
CA GLY A 273 7.39 -4.79 16.46
C GLY A 273 5.99 -5.23 16.00
N VAL A 274 5.38 -6.11 16.78
CA VAL A 274 4.07 -6.73 16.44
C VAL A 274 2.93 -5.71 16.32
N ASP A 275 3.00 -4.62 17.06
CA ASP A 275 2.04 -3.51 17.04
C ASP A 275 2.23 -2.53 15.86
N ARG A 276 3.17 -2.83 14.96
CA ARG A 276 3.44 -2.09 13.72
C ARG A 276 3.21 -2.94 12.47
N VAL A 277 2.68 -4.14 12.64
CA VAL A 277 2.37 -5.05 11.53
C VAL A 277 0.85 -5.20 11.41
N VAL A 278 0.33 -5.09 10.19
CA VAL A 278 -1.10 -5.26 9.89
C VAL A 278 -1.31 -6.49 9.01
N PHE A 279 -2.46 -7.13 9.14
CA PHE A 279 -2.82 -8.24 8.27
C PHE A 279 -3.11 -7.74 6.86
N GLY A 280 -2.46 -8.32 5.86
CA GLY A 280 -2.64 -8.03 4.45
C GLY A 280 -2.52 -9.29 3.61
N THR A 281 -3.34 -9.41 2.56
CA THR A 281 -3.42 -10.59 1.71
C THR A 281 -3.13 -10.31 0.24
N ASP A 282 -3.18 -9.05 -0.18
CA ASP A 282 -3.14 -8.67 -1.60
C ASP A 282 -4.21 -9.43 -2.41
N PHE A 283 -5.38 -9.64 -1.79
CA PHE A 283 -6.46 -10.44 -2.36
C PHE A 283 -7.02 -9.79 -3.63
N GLY A 284 -7.24 -10.62 -4.62
CA GLY A 284 -7.69 -10.26 -5.96
C GLY A 284 -6.62 -10.63 -6.98
N PRO A 285 -5.52 -9.88 -7.10
CA PRO A 285 -4.48 -10.19 -8.09
C PRO A 285 -3.58 -11.38 -7.69
N VAL A 286 -3.57 -11.76 -6.40
CA VAL A 286 -2.72 -12.85 -5.90
C VAL A 286 -3.55 -14.11 -5.68
N PRO A 287 -3.28 -15.21 -6.43
CA PRO A 287 -3.99 -16.47 -6.32
C PRO A 287 -3.43 -17.29 -5.13
N TYR A 288 -3.41 -16.70 -3.94
CA TYR A 288 -2.98 -17.33 -2.69
C TYR A 288 -4.11 -17.20 -1.68
N GLY A 289 -4.46 -18.28 -1.02
CA GLY A 289 -5.65 -18.32 -0.19
C GLY A 289 -5.55 -17.46 1.07
N ILE A 290 -6.65 -16.87 1.48
CA ILE A 290 -6.71 -16.06 2.71
C ILE A 290 -6.36 -16.91 3.94
N ARG A 291 -6.82 -18.18 3.97
CA ARG A 291 -6.54 -19.10 5.06
C ARG A 291 -5.05 -19.41 5.20
N GLU A 292 -4.34 -19.51 4.09
CA GLU A 292 -2.88 -19.72 4.08
C GLU A 292 -2.15 -18.49 4.66
N HIS A 293 -2.60 -17.28 4.38
CA HIS A 293 -2.08 -16.07 5.04
C HIS A 293 -2.35 -16.08 6.55
N VAL A 294 -3.54 -16.50 6.98
CA VAL A 294 -3.87 -16.66 8.41
C VAL A 294 -2.96 -17.69 9.07
N GLN A 295 -2.74 -18.85 8.44
CA GLN A 295 -1.86 -19.90 8.97
C GLN A 295 -0.42 -19.43 9.17
N ILE A 296 0.11 -18.59 8.26
CA ILE A 296 1.44 -17.98 8.41
C ILE A 296 1.51 -17.12 9.69
N VAL A 297 0.49 -16.30 9.94
CA VAL A 297 0.43 -15.48 11.16
C VAL A 297 0.34 -16.36 12.41
N ASP A 298 -0.49 -17.41 12.40
CA ASP A 298 -0.63 -18.36 13.49
C ASP A 298 0.67 -19.11 13.80
N GLU A 299 1.45 -19.47 12.77
CA GLU A 299 2.77 -20.08 12.91
C GLU A 299 3.77 -19.13 13.56
N VAL A 300 3.76 -17.87 13.15
CA VAL A 300 4.74 -16.88 13.63
C VAL A 300 4.42 -16.38 15.03
N LEU A 301 3.14 -16.22 15.36
CA LEU A 301 2.66 -15.63 16.61
C LEU A 301 1.84 -16.65 17.42
N PRO A 302 2.47 -17.39 18.34
CA PRO A 302 1.75 -18.33 19.20
C PRO A 302 0.82 -17.64 20.21
N SER A 303 1.10 -16.38 20.58
CA SER A 303 0.28 -15.59 21.49
C SER A 303 -1.02 -15.11 20.84
N PRO A 304 -2.22 -15.47 21.38
CA PRO A 304 -3.49 -14.95 20.87
C PRO A 304 -3.58 -13.41 20.88
N ALA A 305 -3.02 -12.77 21.91
CA ALA A 305 -3.03 -11.32 22.04
C ALA A 305 -2.20 -10.64 20.94
N GLU A 306 -1.05 -11.22 20.56
CA GLU A 306 -0.23 -10.71 19.45
C GLU A 306 -0.90 -10.95 18.11
N ARG A 307 -1.56 -12.09 17.91
CA ARG A 307 -2.35 -12.33 16.69
C ARG A 307 -3.47 -11.31 16.52
N GLU A 308 -4.19 -10.97 17.59
CA GLU A 308 -5.22 -9.93 17.55
C GLU A 308 -4.66 -8.55 17.18
N LEU A 309 -3.43 -8.22 17.62
CA LEU A 309 -2.77 -6.98 17.17
C LEU A 309 -2.63 -6.99 15.65
N VAL A 310 -2.06 -8.04 15.08
CA VAL A 310 -1.82 -8.14 13.64
C VAL A 310 -3.12 -8.22 12.86
N PHE A 311 -4.08 -9.08 13.27
CA PHE A 311 -5.30 -9.30 12.50
C PHE A 311 -6.23 -8.10 12.43
N TRP A 312 -6.32 -7.28 13.50
CA TRP A 312 -7.29 -6.19 13.48
C TRP A 312 -6.99 -4.99 14.41
N LYS A 313 -6.38 -5.19 15.58
CA LYS A 313 -6.23 -4.10 16.57
C LYS A 313 -5.32 -2.98 16.08
N THR A 314 -4.20 -3.33 15.46
CA THR A 314 -3.29 -2.34 14.86
C THR A 314 -4.00 -1.58 13.74
N SER A 315 -4.67 -2.28 12.82
CA SER A 315 -5.45 -1.64 11.75
C SER A 315 -6.56 -0.76 12.31
N ASN A 316 -7.33 -1.23 13.31
CA ASN A 316 -8.37 -0.46 13.96
C ASN A 316 -7.85 0.87 14.53
N LYS A 317 -6.72 0.82 15.22
CA LYS A 317 -6.07 1.99 15.83
C LYS A 317 -5.56 2.96 14.76
N ILE A 318 -4.78 2.47 13.80
CA ILE A 318 -4.05 3.29 12.84
C ILE A 318 -4.99 3.91 11.80
N PHE A 319 -5.93 3.14 11.28
CA PHE A 319 -6.92 3.62 10.29
C PHE A 319 -8.21 4.17 10.93
N ARG A 320 -8.32 4.15 12.27
CA ARG A 320 -9.50 4.64 13.00
C ARG A 320 -10.79 4.03 12.49
N LEU A 321 -10.83 2.71 12.43
CA LEU A 321 -11.95 1.98 11.83
C LEU A 321 -13.20 1.97 12.72
N GLY A 322 -13.07 2.26 14.02
CA GLY A 322 -14.18 2.24 14.97
C GLY A 322 -14.70 0.83 15.26
N LEU A 323 -13.86 -0.18 15.11
CA LEU A 323 -14.23 -1.56 15.42
C LEU A 323 -14.38 -1.73 16.94
N GLY A 324 -15.43 -2.45 17.35
CA GLY A 324 -15.65 -2.83 18.74
C GLY A 324 -14.64 -3.86 19.26
N GLU A 325 -14.83 -4.32 20.50
CA GLU A 325 -13.94 -5.31 21.17
C GLU A 325 -13.87 -6.67 20.44
N THR A 326 -14.84 -6.96 19.57
CA THR A 326 -14.90 -8.19 18.77
C THR A 326 -14.25 -8.06 17.40
N GLY A 327 -13.69 -6.89 17.07
CA GLY A 327 -13.20 -6.61 15.71
C GLY A 327 -14.30 -6.35 14.68
N LEU A 328 -15.55 -6.27 15.10
CA LEU A 328 -16.68 -5.94 14.24
C LEU A 328 -17.04 -4.46 14.34
N ILE A 329 -17.60 -3.91 13.26
CA ILE A 329 -18.11 -2.53 13.28
C ILE A 329 -19.20 -2.44 14.36
N ALA A 330 -19.02 -1.52 15.31
CA ALA A 330 -20.07 -1.26 16.28
C ALA A 330 -21.33 -0.80 15.52
N PRO A 331 -22.53 -1.32 15.85
CA PRO A 331 -23.73 -0.92 15.17
C PRO A 331 -23.91 0.60 15.32
N THR A 332 -23.82 1.30 14.19
CA THR A 332 -24.09 2.74 14.15
C THR A 332 -25.59 2.88 14.45
N VAL A 333 -25.91 3.39 15.63
CA VAL A 333 -27.27 3.85 15.91
C VAL A 333 -27.51 5.04 14.99
N LEU A 334 -28.08 4.79 13.83
CA LEU A 334 -28.54 5.88 12.97
C LEU A 334 -29.53 6.71 13.82
N PRO A 335 -29.35 8.04 13.91
CA PRO A 335 -30.37 8.87 14.53
C PRO A 335 -31.69 8.61 13.80
N ALA A 336 -32.75 8.33 14.56
CA ALA A 336 -34.07 8.16 14.02
C ALA A 336 -34.39 9.35 13.11
N ALA A 337 -34.77 9.04 11.85
CA ALA A 337 -35.19 10.07 10.92
C ALA A 337 -36.32 10.88 11.56
N ALA A 338 -36.10 12.19 11.71
CA ALA A 338 -37.05 13.15 12.22
C ALA A 338 -38.10 13.48 11.16
#